data_8f01d3b517c412e66f99565f603bb48b
#
_entry.id   8f01d3b517c412e66f99565f603bb48b
#
_cell.length_a   1.000
_cell.length_b   1.000
_cell.length_c   1.000
_cell.angle_alpha   90.00
_cell.angle_beta   90.00
_cell.angle_gamma   90.00
#
_symmetry.space_group_name_H-M   'P 1'
#
loop_
_entity.id
_entity.type
_entity.pdbx_description
1 polymer ?
#
loop_
_entity_poly.entity_id
_entity_poly.type
_entity_poly.pdbx_seq_one_letter_code
_entity_poly.pdbx_strand_id
1 'polypeptide(L)'
;MTTDARLIILQYTKIKDSAIVIHTLSREWGRRSFIVHLGKGASLALFQPLSIVDAEITENPRSELWRASRFTQARPLVSLRTDPSKNAITLFLSEVLYRAVRDGMAEEGLYDWCERSILTLEALEKDYANFHLRWLLELAAAMGFEPSAEDLSPFAGERFKDAKALLDASFEEAMLLPLSGERRSELCEVFIRYLSHHSESTLDIRSLRVLRELF
;
A
#
# COMPACT_ATOMS: atom_id res chain seq x y z
N MET A 1 17.72 -4.72 21.89
CA MET A 1 18.01 -5.93 21.07
C MET A 1 18.14 -5.47 19.63
N THR A 2 18.96 -6.15 18.81
CA THR A 2 19.10 -5.82 17.39
C THR A 2 18.66 -7.03 16.58
N THR A 3 17.80 -6.82 15.58
CA THR A 3 17.16 -7.88 14.79
C THR A 3 17.14 -7.46 13.32
N ASP A 4 17.44 -8.38 12.42
CA ASP A 4 17.25 -8.16 10.97
C ASP A 4 15.78 -8.32 10.63
N ALA A 5 15.27 -7.41 9.79
CA ALA A 5 13.88 -7.42 9.37
C ALA A 5 13.73 -6.98 7.90
N ARG A 6 12.72 -7.50 7.24
CA ARG A 6 12.29 -7.04 5.91
C ARG A 6 11.11 -6.10 6.04
N LEU A 7 11.24 -4.93 5.43
CA LEU A 7 10.29 -3.84 5.54
C LEU A 7 9.75 -3.45 4.17
N ILE A 8 8.46 -3.17 4.08
CA ILE A 8 7.84 -2.43 2.97
C ILE A 8 7.76 -0.97 3.42
N ILE A 9 8.38 -0.07 2.67
CA ILE A 9 8.35 1.37 2.95
C ILE A 9 6.98 1.93 2.51
N LEU A 10 6.24 2.53 3.44
CA LEU A 10 4.97 3.20 3.11
C LEU A 10 5.20 4.67 2.78
N GLN A 11 5.90 5.38 3.63
CA GLN A 11 6.32 6.77 3.40
C GLN A 11 7.48 7.13 4.32
N TYR A 12 8.06 8.31 4.10
CA TYR A 12 9.00 8.89 5.06
C TYR A 12 8.68 10.35 5.34
N THR A 13 9.06 10.81 6.54
CA THR A 13 8.97 12.21 6.96
C THR A 13 10.36 12.71 7.31
N LYS A 14 10.78 13.82 6.70
CA LYS A 14 12.07 14.45 7.03
C LYS A 14 11.93 15.21 8.35
N ILE A 15 12.79 14.88 9.34
CA ILE A 15 12.83 15.56 10.64
C ILE A 15 13.94 16.60 10.62
N LYS A 16 15.13 16.24 10.13
CA LYS A 16 16.34 17.07 10.02
C LYS A 16 17.08 16.68 8.74
N ASP A 17 18.11 17.45 8.37
CA ASP A 17 18.95 17.13 7.20
C ASP A 17 19.63 15.76 7.32
N SER A 18 19.89 15.32 8.55
CA SER A 18 20.56 14.05 8.85
C SER A 18 19.64 12.96 9.43
N ALA A 19 18.32 13.16 9.44
CA ALA A 19 17.39 12.19 10.00
C ALA A 19 15.99 12.23 9.34
N ILE A 20 15.47 11.05 9.07
CA ILE A 20 14.09 10.82 8.62
C ILE A 20 13.39 9.86 9.56
N VAL A 21 12.06 9.89 9.59
CA VAL A 21 11.23 8.78 10.08
C VAL A 21 10.68 8.07 8.87
N ILE A 22 10.88 6.78 8.80
CA ILE A 22 10.22 5.90 7.85
C ILE A 22 9.02 5.23 8.50
N HIS A 23 7.91 5.17 7.78
CA HIS A 23 6.72 4.42 8.16
C HIS A 23 6.69 3.18 7.29
N THR A 24 6.58 2.01 7.91
CA THR A 24 6.79 0.73 7.23
C THR A 24 5.72 -0.28 7.59
N LEU A 25 5.64 -1.35 6.81
CA LEU A 25 4.94 -2.58 7.14
C LEU A 25 5.97 -3.71 7.24
N SER A 26 5.86 -4.53 8.28
CA SER A 26 6.71 -5.71 8.51
C SER A 26 5.88 -6.90 9.00
N ARG A 27 6.45 -8.11 8.94
CA ARG A 27 5.80 -9.31 9.48
C ARG A 27 5.73 -9.28 11.01
N GLU A 28 6.79 -8.82 11.64
CA GLU A 28 7.00 -8.93 13.10
C GLU A 28 6.19 -7.89 13.87
N TRP A 29 6.05 -6.68 13.31
CA TRP A 29 5.49 -5.54 14.05
C TRP A 29 4.31 -4.87 13.34
N GLY A 30 3.82 -5.43 12.21
CA GLY A 30 2.79 -4.79 11.40
C GLY A 30 3.25 -3.43 10.87
N ARG A 31 2.36 -2.43 10.90
CA ARG A 31 2.73 -1.06 10.58
C ARG A 31 3.49 -0.45 11.76
N ARG A 32 4.72 0.01 11.51
CA ARG A 32 5.57 0.64 12.53
C ARG A 32 6.48 1.70 11.94
N SER A 33 6.83 2.67 12.77
CA SER A 33 7.71 3.78 12.41
C SER A 33 9.10 3.59 13.01
N PHE A 34 10.14 3.95 12.23
CA PHE A 34 11.53 3.88 12.67
C PHE A 34 12.27 5.18 12.35
N ILE A 35 13.15 5.59 13.24
CA ILE A 35 14.09 6.69 12.95
C ILE A 35 15.29 6.16 12.18
N VAL A 36 15.66 6.87 11.13
CA VAL A 36 16.83 6.58 10.29
C VAL A 36 17.76 7.78 10.32
N HIS A 37 19.01 7.57 10.66
CA HIS A 37 20.05 8.58 10.56
C HIS A 37 20.73 8.46 9.20
N LEU A 38 20.65 9.55 8.43
CA LEU A 38 21.24 9.64 7.10
C LEU A 38 22.70 10.07 7.19
N GLY A 39 23.59 9.31 6.55
CA GLY A 39 24.97 9.75 6.34
C GLY A 39 25.05 10.93 5.36
N LYS A 40 26.17 11.61 5.31
CA LYS A 40 26.40 12.70 4.37
C LYS A 40 26.29 12.18 2.92
N GLY A 41 25.38 12.76 2.14
CA GLY A 41 25.13 12.35 0.75
C GLY A 41 24.30 11.06 0.60
N ALA A 42 23.62 10.59 1.65
CA ALA A 42 22.76 9.40 1.59
C ALA A 42 21.63 9.59 0.57
N SER A 43 21.42 8.59 -0.28
CA SER A 43 20.30 8.55 -1.22
C SER A 43 19.00 8.16 -0.52
N LEU A 44 17.91 8.85 -0.84
CA LEU A 44 16.56 8.52 -0.40
C LEU A 44 15.86 7.49 -1.31
N ALA A 45 16.54 6.97 -2.33
CA ALA A 45 15.97 6.03 -3.30
C ALA A 45 15.41 4.74 -2.65
N LEU A 46 16.04 4.26 -1.57
CA LEU A 46 15.58 3.08 -0.83
C LEU A 46 14.29 3.32 -0.04
N PHE A 47 13.96 4.59 0.24
CA PHE A 47 12.80 4.95 1.06
C PHE A 47 11.60 5.42 0.23
N GLN A 48 11.61 5.16 -1.07
CA GLN A 48 10.45 5.42 -1.93
C GLN A 48 9.27 4.51 -1.55
N PRO A 49 8.01 4.97 -1.75
CA PRO A 49 6.82 4.19 -1.46
C PRO A 49 6.86 2.78 -2.07
N LEU A 50 6.43 1.79 -1.30
CA LEU A 50 6.44 0.35 -1.61
C LEU A 50 7.83 -0.24 -1.92
N SER A 51 8.94 0.45 -1.64
CA SER A 51 10.25 -0.20 -1.65
C SER A 51 10.31 -1.33 -0.64
N ILE A 52 10.87 -2.48 -1.04
CA ILE A 52 11.08 -3.64 -0.17
C ILE A 52 12.57 -3.66 0.19
N VAL A 53 12.85 -3.50 1.48
CA VAL A 53 14.23 -3.37 1.98
C VAL A 53 14.48 -4.32 3.14
N ASP A 54 15.71 -4.83 3.25
CA ASP A 54 16.19 -5.47 4.46
C ASP A 54 16.91 -4.41 5.32
N ALA A 55 16.72 -4.44 6.63
CA ALA A 55 17.28 -3.48 7.57
C ALA A 55 17.57 -4.12 8.93
N GLU A 56 18.52 -3.53 9.63
CA GLU A 56 18.82 -3.86 11.03
C GLU A 56 18.02 -2.94 11.96
N ILE A 57 17.15 -3.52 12.80
CA ILE A 57 16.29 -2.81 13.75
C ILE A 57 16.88 -2.91 15.13
N THR A 58 17.11 -1.76 15.76
CA THR A 58 17.52 -1.65 17.17
C THR A 58 16.34 -1.16 18.00
N GLU A 59 15.83 -2.04 18.83
CA GLU A 59 14.73 -1.75 19.73
C GLU A 59 15.15 -0.81 20.86
N ASN A 60 14.28 0.13 21.20
CA ASN A 60 14.41 0.98 22.36
C ASN A 60 13.16 0.87 23.25
N PRO A 61 13.21 0.11 24.37
CA PRO A 61 12.06 -0.08 25.25
C PRO A 61 11.51 1.21 25.88
N ARG A 62 12.31 2.30 25.84
CA ARG A 62 11.94 3.60 26.42
C ARG A 62 11.36 4.57 25.38
N SER A 63 11.18 4.14 24.14
CA SER A 63 10.70 4.97 23.02
C SER A 63 9.81 4.16 22.10
N GLU A 64 8.71 4.75 21.66
CA GLU A 64 7.86 4.16 20.60
C GLU A 64 8.58 4.15 19.25
N LEU A 65 9.54 5.05 19.05
CA LEU A 65 10.31 5.19 17.84
C LEU A 65 11.65 4.46 17.96
N TRP A 66 11.75 3.28 17.32
CA TRP A 66 12.96 2.48 17.28
C TRP A 66 13.87 2.93 16.13
N ARG A 67 15.11 2.48 16.13
CA ARG A 67 16.09 2.83 15.11
C ARG A 67 16.18 1.74 14.06
N ALA A 68 16.19 2.16 12.77
CA ALA A 68 16.54 1.30 11.65
C ALA A 68 17.85 1.77 10.97
N SER A 69 18.66 0.83 10.53
CA SER A 69 19.97 1.06 9.92
C SER A 69 20.36 -0.06 8.96
N ARG A 70 21.48 0.09 8.23
CA ARG A 70 22.06 -0.92 7.33
C ARG A 70 21.10 -1.41 6.26
N PHE A 71 20.43 -0.48 5.60
CA PHE A 71 19.45 -0.79 4.58
C PHE A 71 20.10 -1.37 3.32
N THR A 72 19.50 -2.45 2.82
CA THR A 72 19.79 -3.01 1.50
C THR A 72 18.47 -3.22 0.74
N GLN A 73 18.53 -3.09 -0.59
CA GLN A 73 17.37 -3.36 -1.44
C GLN A 73 17.12 -4.87 -1.48
N ALA A 74 15.96 -5.32 -0.98
CA ALA A 74 15.60 -6.73 -0.98
C ALA A 74 15.05 -7.20 -2.34
N ARG A 75 14.35 -6.32 -3.06
CA ARG A 75 13.77 -6.60 -4.37
C ARG A 75 13.94 -5.39 -5.31
N PRO A 76 14.44 -5.58 -6.54
CA PRO A 76 14.45 -4.52 -7.54
C PRO A 76 13.02 -4.26 -8.02
N LEU A 77 12.61 -3.00 -8.03
CA LEU A 77 11.29 -2.54 -8.49
C LEU A 77 11.50 -1.46 -9.56
N VAL A 78 11.87 -1.89 -10.77
CA VAL A 78 12.25 -0.99 -11.87
C VAL A 78 11.01 -0.40 -12.54
N SER A 79 10.04 -1.25 -12.91
CA SER A 79 8.86 -0.79 -13.65
C SER A 79 7.98 0.13 -12.80
N LEU A 80 7.85 -0.12 -11.50
CA LEU A 80 7.14 0.77 -10.57
C LEU A 80 7.76 2.17 -10.47
N ARG A 81 9.05 2.33 -10.86
CA ARG A 81 9.76 3.62 -10.80
C ARG A 81 9.82 4.33 -12.14
N THR A 82 9.82 3.59 -13.24
CA THR A 82 10.00 4.12 -14.61
C THR A 82 8.69 4.33 -15.35
N ASP A 83 7.63 3.59 -15.02
CA ASP A 83 6.29 3.76 -15.59
C ASP A 83 5.48 4.75 -14.74
N PRO A 84 5.07 5.92 -15.29
CA PRO A 84 4.31 6.93 -14.55
C PRO A 84 2.98 6.42 -13.97
N SER A 85 2.27 5.56 -14.71
CA SER A 85 1.00 5.01 -14.28
C SER A 85 1.17 4.04 -13.11
N LYS A 86 2.17 3.15 -13.17
CA LYS A 86 2.51 2.28 -12.05
C LYS A 86 3.02 3.06 -10.84
N ASN A 87 3.77 4.13 -11.08
CA ASN A 87 4.23 5.00 -9.99
C ASN A 87 3.06 5.66 -9.27
N ALA A 88 2.04 6.14 -10.01
CA ALA A 88 0.83 6.70 -9.41
C ALA A 88 0.05 5.64 -8.60
N ILE A 89 -0.11 4.42 -9.13
CA ILE A 89 -0.68 3.30 -8.38
C ILE A 89 0.14 3.06 -7.10
N THR A 90 1.46 3.01 -7.20
CA THR A 90 2.36 2.80 -6.05
C THR A 90 2.15 3.84 -4.95
N LEU A 91 2.06 5.12 -5.29
CA LEU A 91 1.77 6.20 -4.34
C LEU A 91 0.41 6.00 -3.66
N PHE A 92 -0.60 5.64 -4.45
CA PHE A 92 -1.95 5.39 -3.95
C PHE A 92 -2.00 4.20 -2.97
N LEU A 93 -1.49 3.04 -3.36
CA LEU A 93 -1.49 1.85 -2.51
C LEU A 93 -0.72 2.07 -1.21
N SER A 94 0.40 2.75 -1.29
CA SER A 94 1.23 3.09 -0.14
C SER A 94 0.50 3.99 0.86
N GLU A 95 -0.21 5.01 0.37
CA GLU A 95 -1.01 5.90 1.22
C GLU A 95 -2.20 5.16 1.86
N VAL A 96 -2.88 4.29 1.09
CA VAL A 96 -3.97 3.46 1.62
C VAL A 96 -3.47 2.57 2.76
N LEU A 97 -2.37 1.82 2.56
CA LEU A 97 -1.77 0.99 3.62
C LEU A 97 -1.42 1.81 4.86
N TYR A 98 -0.78 2.96 4.65
CA TYR A 98 -0.40 3.83 5.77
C TYR A 98 -1.58 4.29 6.61
N ARG A 99 -2.75 4.52 5.98
CA ARG A 99 -3.94 5.01 6.68
C ARG A 99 -4.86 3.92 7.18
N ALA A 100 -4.99 2.81 6.46
CA ALA A 100 -5.91 1.73 6.79
C ALA A 100 -5.34 0.78 7.85
N VAL A 101 -4.04 0.45 7.78
CA VAL A 101 -3.42 -0.50 8.70
C VAL A 101 -3.11 0.17 10.04
N ARG A 102 -3.55 -0.41 11.14
CA ARG A 102 -3.32 0.11 12.51
C ARG A 102 -1.84 -0.01 12.89
N ASP A 103 -1.35 0.99 13.66
CA ASP A 103 0.02 1.02 14.13
C ASP A 103 0.27 -0.04 15.21
N GLY A 104 1.40 -0.72 15.12
CA GLY A 104 1.85 -1.69 16.14
C GLY A 104 1.09 -3.02 16.18
N MET A 105 0.18 -3.28 15.22
CA MET A 105 -0.52 -4.56 15.10
C MET A 105 -0.03 -5.31 13.88
N ALA A 106 0.56 -6.49 14.10
CA ALA A 106 0.90 -7.42 13.03
C ALA A 106 -0.34 -8.29 12.72
N GLU A 107 -0.87 -8.16 11.52
CA GLU A 107 -1.95 -9.01 11.01
C GLU A 107 -1.33 -10.18 10.25
N GLU A 108 -1.76 -11.40 10.59
CA GLU A 108 -1.21 -12.61 9.99
C GLU A 108 -1.44 -12.60 8.47
N GLY A 109 -0.37 -12.83 7.70
CA GLY A 109 -0.42 -12.90 6.24
C GLY A 109 -0.47 -11.56 5.51
N LEU A 110 -0.80 -10.43 6.16
CA LEU A 110 -0.94 -9.13 5.51
C LEU A 110 0.37 -8.69 4.83
N TYR A 111 1.51 -8.80 5.52
CA TYR A 111 2.81 -8.46 4.94
C TYR A 111 3.09 -9.29 3.69
N ASP A 112 2.91 -10.60 3.75
CA ASP A 112 3.20 -11.51 2.63
C ASP A 112 2.28 -11.28 1.44
N TRP A 113 1.02 -10.95 1.70
CA TRP A 113 0.08 -10.55 0.67
C TRP A 113 0.51 -9.23 0.02
N CYS A 114 0.88 -8.21 0.81
CA CYS A 114 1.38 -6.93 0.29
C CYS A 114 2.64 -7.13 -0.58
N GLU A 115 3.63 -7.90 -0.11
CA GLU A 115 4.85 -8.18 -0.88
C GLU A 115 4.51 -8.85 -2.22
N ARG A 116 3.64 -9.87 -2.24
CA ARG A 116 3.19 -10.50 -3.48
C ARG A 116 2.48 -9.52 -4.41
N SER A 117 1.58 -8.69 -3.88
CA SER A 117 0.85 -7.68 -4.68
C SER A 117 1.78 -6.67 -5.33
N ILE A 118 2.80 -6.19 -4.61
CA ILE A 118 3.82 -5.28 -5.14
C ILE A 118 4.59 -5.95 -6.29
N LEU A 119 5.03 -7.18 -6.10
CA LEU A 119 5.76 -7.93 -7.12
C LEU A 119 4.89 -8.27 -8.33
N THR A 120 3.59 -8.53 -8.14
CA THR A 120 2.63 -8.70 -9.23
C THR A 120 2.52 -7.43 -10.06
N LEU A 121 2.34 -6.25 -9.43
CA LEU A 121 2.29 -4.98 -10.16
C LEU A 121 3.61 -4.68 -10.89
N GLU A 122 4.77 -5.00 -10.28
CA GLU A 122 6.07 -4.87 -10.94
C GLU A 122 6.13 -5.70 -12.22
N ALA A 123 5.64 -6.94 -12.17
CA ALA A 123 5.71 -7.90 -13.27
C ALA A 123 4.70 -7.65 -14.41
N LEU A 124 3.57 -7.00 -14.15
CA LEU A 124 2.56 -6.72 -15.17
C LEU A 124 3.12 -5.75 -16.21
N GLU A 125 3.12 -6.14 -17.49
CA GLU A 125 3.59 -5.28 -18.58
C GLU A 125 2.48 -4.39 -19.15
N LYS A 126 1.22 -4.84 -19.07
CA LYS A 126 0.01 -4.18 -19.61
C LYS A 126 -1.23 -4.52 -18.79
N ASP A 127 -2.35 -3.90 -19.15
CA ASP A 127 -3.69 -4.19 -18.61
C ASP A 127 -3.84 -4.01 -17.09
N TYR A 128 -3.00 -3.17 -16.47
CA TYR A 128 -3.00 -2.92 -15.03
C TYR A 128 -3.86 -1.72 -14.58
N ALA A 129 -4.66 -1.14 -15.48
CA ALA A 129 -5.47 0.05 -15.17
C ALA A 129 -6.49 -0.19 -14.03
N ASN A 130 -6.98 -1.41 -13.87
CA ASN A 130 -7.91 -1.80 -12.82
C ASN A 130 -7.23 -2.39 -11.57
N PHE A 131 -5.89 -2.48 -11.56
CA PHE A 131 -5.14 -3.12 -10.48
C PHE A 131 -5.50 -2.58 -9.10
N HIS A 132 -5.53 -1.27 -8.94
CA HIS A 132 -5.83 -0.61 -7.68
C HIS A 132 -7.23 -0.92 -7.15
N LEU A 133 -8.22 -1.17 -8.02
CA LEU A 133 -9.58 -1.53 -7.63
C LEU A 133 -9.64 -2.95 -7.06
N ARG A 134 -9.07 -3.92 -7.79
CA ARG A 134 -8.99 -5.30 -7.33
C ARG A 134 -8.18 -5.40 -6.04
N TRP A 135 -7.06 -4.68 -5.97
CA TRP A 135 -6.21 -4.61 -4.80
C TRP A 135 -6.93 -4.09 -3.54
N LEU A 136 -7.83 -3.08 -3.66
CA LEU A 136 -8.62 -2.59 -2.52
C LEU A 136 -9.57 -3.65 -1.96
N LEU A 137 -10.21 -4.45 -2.81
CA LEU A 137 -11.06 -5.57 -2.38
C LEU A 137 -10.23 -6.66 -1.68
N GLU A 138 -9.09 -7.01 -2.24
CA GLU A 138 -8.18 -7.99 -1.65
C GLU A 138 -7.52 -7.50 -0.36
N LEU A 139 -7.23 -6.19 -0.24
CA LEU A 139 -6.76 -5.59 1.01
C LEU A 139 -7.81 -5.74 2.11
N ALA A 140 -9.09 -5.48 1.79
CA ALA A 140 -10.17 -5.66 2.76
C ALA A 140 -10.22 -7.10 3.27
N ALA A 141 -10.11 -8.09 2.37
CA ALA A 141 -10.05 -9.50 2.74
C ALA A 141 -8.81 -9.82 3.59
N ALA A 142 -7.62 -9.31 3.20
CA ALA A 142 -6.37 -9.50 3.93
C ALA A 142 -6.38 -8.86 5.34
N MET A 143 -7.21 -7.84 5.55
CA MET A 143 -7.46 -7.20 6.85
C MET A 143 -8.62 -7.86 7.62
N GLY A 144 -9.18 -8.98 7.14
CA GLY A 144 -10.26 -9.70 7.80
C GLY A 144 -11.67 -9.17 7.54
N PHE A 145 -11.84 -8.27 6.57
CA PHE A 145 -13.14 -7.68 6.17
C PHE A 145 -13.54 -8.14 4.77
N GLU A 146 -13.51 -9.45 4.51
CA GLU A 146 -13.79 -9.99 3.17
C GLU A 146 -15.12 -9.46 2.61
N PRO A 147 -15.10 -8.67 1.51
CA PRO A 147 -16.30 -8.02 1.02
C PRO A 147 -17.22 -9.01 0.30
N SER A 148 -18.51 -8.97 0.61
CA SER A 148 -19.58 -9.61 -0.16
C SER A 148 -20.34 -8.60 -1.02
N ALA A 149 -21.16 -9.09 -1.95
CA ALA A 149 -22.03 -8.22 -2.73
C ALA A 149 -23.04 -7.47 -1.84
N GLU A 150 -23.50 -8.10 -0.76
CA GLU A 150 -24.43 -7.50 0.20
C GLU A 150 -23.76 -6.38 0.98
N ASP A 151 -22.51 -6.59 1.43
CA ASP A 151 -21.71 -5.60 2.17
C ASP A 151 -21.34 -4.38 1.32
N LEU A 152 -21.10 -4.57 0.02
CA LEU A 152 -20.77 -3.48 -0.89
C LEU A 152 -22.00 -2.67 -1.32
N SER A 153 -23.21 -3.25 -1.31
CA SER A 153 -24.43 -2.62 -1.80
C SER A 153 -24.71 -1.23 -1.19
N PRO A 154 -24.59 -1.01 0.14
CA PRO A 154 -24.82 0.30 0.74
C PRO A 154 -23.87 1.40 0.27
N PHE A 155 -22.67 1.03 -0.17
CA PHE A 155 -21.61 1.96 -0.61
C PHE A 155 -21.64 2.21 -2.11
N ALA A 156 -22.09 1.23 -2.89
CA ALA A 156 -21.89 1.20 -4.35
C ALA A 156 -22.95 1.99 -5.13
N GLY A 157 -24.18 2.11 -4.64
CA GLY A 157 -25.24 2.85 -5.33
C GLY A 157 -25.39 2.40 -6.80
N GLU A 158 -25.34 3.35 -7.73
CA GLU A 158 -25.43 3.08 -9.18
C GLU A 158 -24.27 2.25 -9.74
N ARG A 159 -23.14 2.19 -9.02
CA ARG A 159 -21.94 1.39 -9.40
C ARG A 159 -21.97 -0.05 -8.90
N PHE A 160 -23.08 -0.48 -8.29
CA PHE A 160 -23.19 -1.82 -7.72
C PHE A 160 -22.90 -2.94 -8.71
N LYS A 161 -23.38 -2.80 -9.96
CA LYS A 161 -23.12 -3.79 -11.04
C LYS A 161 -21.62 -3.92 -11.34
N ASP A 162 -20.92 -2.79 -11.46
CA ASP A 162 -19.49 -2.78 -11.76
C ASP A 162 -18.67 -3.26 -10.54
N ALA A 163 -19.07 -2.88 -9.32
CA ALA A 163 -18.45 -3.34 -8.08
C ALA A 163 -18.59 -4.86 -7.91
N LYS A 164 -19.80 -5.39 -8.16
CA LYS A 164 -20.05 -6.83 -8.13
C LYS A 164 -19.25 -7.58 -9.21
N ALA A 165 -19.15 -7.02 -10.42
CA ALA A 165 -18.33 -7.63 -11.48
C ALA A 165 -16.86 -7.73 -11.10
N LEU A 166 -16.28 -6.71 -10.43
CA LEU A 166 -14.92 -6.75 -9.90
C LEU A 166 -14.76 -7.75 -8.75
N LEU A 167 -15.79 -7.88 -7.90
CA LEU A 167 -15.76 -8.82 -6.78
C LEU A 167 -15.77 -10.28 -7.26
N ASP A 168 -16.65 -10.59 -8.22
CA ASP A 168 -16.85 -11.95 -8.73
C ASP A 168 -15.74 -12.41 -9.69
N ALA A 169 -15.00 -11.47 -10.30
CA ALA A 169 -13.96 -11.75 -11.28
C ALA A 169 -12.72 -12.40 -10.64
N SER A 170 -12.04 -13.27 -11.39
CA SER A 170 -10.65 -13.62 -11.09
C SER A 170 -9.73 -12.40 -11.22
N PHE A 171 -8.47 -12.50 -10.77
CA PHE A 171 -7.53 -11.40 -10.92
C PHE A 171 -7.36 -10.98 -12.38
N GLU A 172 -7.15 -11.96 -13.28
CA GLU A 172 -6.95 -11.74 -14.70
C GLU A 172 -8.18 -11.11 -15.36
N GLU A 173 -9.37 -11.59 -15.04
CA GLU A 173 -10.64 -11.02 -15.55
C GLU A 173 -10.85 -9.59 -15.07
N ALA A 174 -10.56 -9.31 -13.79
CA ALA A 174 -10.65 -7.98 -13.21
C ALA A 174 -9.76 -6.96 -13.94
N MET A 175 -8.53 -7.36 -14.32
CA MET A 175 -7.61 -6.51 -15.10
C MET A 175 -8.19 -6.14 -16.46
N LEU A 176 -8.97 -7.01 -17.08
CA LEU A 176 -9.53 -6.84 -18.42
C LEU A 176 -10.94 -6.23 -18.47
N LEU A 177 -11.57 -5.97 -17.31
CA LEU A 177 -12.89 -5.34 -17.28
C LEU A 177 -12.88 -3.97 -17.97
N PRO A 178 -13.81 -3.72 -18.92
CA PRO A 178 -13.83 -2.48 -19.71
C PRO A 178 -14.43 -1.32 -18.91
N LEU A 179 -13.69 -0.77 -17.98
CA LEU A 179 -14.09 0.37 -17.16
C LEU A 179 -13.52 1.67 -17.74
N SER A 180 -14.34 2.72 -17.83
CA SER A 180 -13.86 4.07 -18.12
C SER A 180 -13.10 4.66 -16.90
N GLY A 181 -12.29 5.70 -17.13
CA GLY A 181 -11.59 6.40 -16.04
C GLY A 181 -12.56 6.92 -14.97
N GLU A 182 -13.70 7.48 -15.37
CA GLU A 182 -14.74 7.94 -14.46
C GLU A 182 -15.28 6.79 -13.59
N ARG A 183 -15.62 5.66 -14.21
CA ARG A 183 -16.10 4.47 -13.47
C ARG A 183 -15.04 3.93 -12.50
N ARG A 184 -13.77 3.88 -12.92
CA ARG A 184 -12.67 3.50 -12.01
C ARG A 184 -12.57 4.43 -10.82
N SER A 185 -12.65 5.74 -11.05
CA SER A 185 -12.63 6.75 -9.98
C SER A 185 -13.74 6.55 -8.96
N GLU A 186 -14.97 6.37 -9.42
CA GLU A 186 -16.14 6.17 -8.56
C GLU A 186 -16.08 4.85 -7.80
N LEU A 187 -15.67 3.76 -8.45
CA LEU A 187 -15.46 2.47 -7.79
C LEU A 187 -14.35 2.53 -6.74
N CYS A 188 -13.27 3.26 -7.02
CA CYS A 188 -12.21 3.49 -6.05
C CYS A 188 -12.74 4.18 -4.79
N GLU A 189 -13.60 5.21 -4.95
CA GLU A 189 -14.26 5.86 -3.80
C GLU A 189 -15.20 4.92 -3.04
N VAL A 190 -15.94 4.06 -3.74
CA VAL A 190 -16.78 3.03 -3.12
C VAL A 190 -15.96 2.13 -2.20
N PHE A 191 -14.85 1.59 -2.71
CA PHE A 191 -14.00 0.67 -1.96
C PHE A 191 -13.22 1.36 -0.84
N ILE A 192 -12.82 2.62 -1.01
CA ILE A 192 -12.22 3.43 0.07
C ILE A 192 -13.25 3.66 1.18
N ARG A 193 -14.51 3.98 0.86
CA ARG A 193 -15.56 4.14 1.88
C ARG A 193 -15.84 2.84 2.62
N TYR A 194 -15.88 1.71 1.91
CA TYR A 194 -16.01 0.39 2.50
C TYR A 194 -14.87 0.10 3.49
N LEU A 195 -13.62 0.25 3.08
CA LEU A 195 -12.45 0.10 3.94
C LEU A 195 -12.48 1.05 5.13
N SER A 196 -12.83 2.33 4.91
CA SER A 196 -12.94 3.34 5.96
C SER A 196 -13.95 2.96 7.03
N HIS A 197 -15.09 2.40 6.62
CA HIS A 197 -16.13 1.93 7.53
C HIS A 197 -15.65 0.79 8.42
N HIS A 198 -14.99 -0.23 7.82
CA HIS A 198 -14.57 -1.44 8.55
C HIS A 198 -13.29 -1.24 9.36
N SER A 199 -12.36 -0.39 8.91
CA SER A 199 -11.16 -0.06 9.68
C SER A 199 -11.39 0.96 10.80
N GLU A 200 -12.62 1.48 10.94
CA GLU A 200 -12.97 2.56 11.88
C GLU A 200 -12.07 3.80 11.74
N SER A 201 -11.60 4.06 10.52
CA SER A 201 -10.62 5.10 10.22
C SER A 201 -11.09 5.94 9.04
N THR A 202 -10.98 7.25 9.13
CA THR A 202 -11.25 8.14 7.99
C THR A 202 -10.09 8.08 7.00
N LEU A 203 -10.31 7.47 5.84
CA LEU A 203 -9.32 7.34 4.78
C LEU A 203 -9.40 8.54 3.81
N ASP A 204 -8.73 9.64 4.18
CA ASP A 204 -8.52 10.80 3.29
C ASP A 204 -7.29 10.54 2.41
N ILE A 205 -7.50 9.97 1.21
CA ILE A 205 -6.44 9.54 0.29
C ILE A 205 -6.15 10.64 -0.74
N ARG A 206 -5.07 11.38 -0.52
CA ARG A 206 -4.68 12.53 -1.36
C ARG A 206 -4.15 12.11 -2.74
N SER A 207 -3.46 10.99 -2.81
CA SER A 207 -2.91 10.43 -4.05
C SER A 207 -3.98 9.95 -5.04
N LEU A 208 -5.23 9.78 -4.59
CA LEU A 208 -6.35 9.48 -5.48
C LEU A 208 -6.50 10.51 -6.60
N ARG A 209 -6.19 11.79 -6.35
CA ARG A 209 -6.22 12.83 -7.38
C ARG A 209 -5.21 12.57 -8.49
N VAL A 210 -3.99 12.16 -8.14
CA VAL A 210 -2.95 11.84 -9.13
C VAL A 210 -3.35 10.62 -9.96
N LEU A 211 -3.94 9.62 -9.30
CA LEU A 211 -4.42 8.41 -9.97
C LEU A 211 -5.51 8.73 -11.03
N ARG A 212 -6.43 9.65 -10.72
CA ARG A 212 -7.50 10.10 -11.63
C ARG A 212 -6.99 10.83 -12.88
N GLU A 213 -5.86 11.51 -12.77
CA GLU A 213 -5.27 12.24 -13.90
C GLU A 213 -4.62 11.30 -14.93
N LEU A 214 -4.33 10.05 -14.56
CA LEU A 214 -3.61 9.06 -15.39
C LEU A 214 -4.51 7.95 -15.93
N PHE A 215 -5.66 7.72 -15.33
CA PHE A 215 -6.61 6.66 -15.65
C PHE A 215 -8.02 7.23 -15.83
#